data_8279e0e5b4657a05cff7dad4b5db64a1
#
_entry.id   8279e0e5b4657a05cff7dad4b5db64a1
#
_cell.length_a   1.000
_cell.length_b   1.000
_cell.length_c   1.000
_cell.angle_alpha   90.00
_cell.angle_beta   90.00
_cell.angle_gamma   90.00
#
_symmetry.space_group_name_H-M   'P 1'
#
loop_
_entity.id
_entity.type
_entity.pdbx_description
1 polymer ?
#
loop_
_entity_poly.entity_id
_entity_poly.type
_entity_poly.pdbx_seq_one_letter_code
_entity_poly.pdbx_strand_id
1 'polypeptide(L)'
;MSGSGFSNRAFLTALAQDLPHGLLVVVPVVLPPAHPGRDPQWEVDVERMLAKAGARVLPLQGEAMLTSPVGCEALSAMAVRRAEPYLHGRSLLVGCDVPFLAVGSYAPKSADVLLVPRSTAAMVRPEDSSQIAWERRGLTVTVAGGGLVAAISDHMRDHLTGTYGLPDGVVLDLPNGLMPADQAVVHGPVLPLPAGATDGFVLAMGRAVESKGFADLLHAVGLLGDQGVAVPHLVLVAASTGERNSHQVQLRGLIDRLGIEATLLTRFDPRVRGWLGDPSLRAVVVPSRAEPFGRIPLEAFAAGAGPVVATTAGGLAQTVLDGVTGYSAPPASPQALAVALHRALDASPADRARLAEAGARLLAERHDYAVSVRSVLERCAPWALSARAGVSQ
;
A
#
# COMPACT_ATOMS: atom_id res chain seq x y z
N MET A 1 2.19 -3.06 11.11
CA MET A 1 2.70 -2.43 9.86
C MET A 1 1.54 -2.14 8.92
N SER A 2 1.54 -1.01 8.18
CA SER A 2 0.47 -0.62 7.24
C SER A 2 0.92 -0.77 5.79
N GLY A 3 -0.01 -0.75 4.82
CA GLY A 3 0.33 -0.78 3.40
C GLY A 3 1.22 0.41 2.99
N SER A 4 0.99 1.60 3.54
CA SER A 4 1.86 2.77 3.34
C SER A 4 3.27 2.56 3.91
N GLY A 5 3.40 1.91 5.07
CA GLY A 5 4.71 1.57 5.65
C GLY A 5 5.53 0.66 4.74
N PHE A 6 4.91 -0.35 4.12
CA PHE A 6 5.57 -1.20 3.13
C PHE A 6 5.98 -0.42 1.88
N SER A 7 5.10 0.46 1.37
CA SER A 7 5.40 1.29 0.20
C SER A 7 6.51 2.31 0.49
N ASN A 8 6.55 2.90 1.69
CA ASN A 8 7.63 3.81 2.08
C ASN A 8 8.95 3.08 2.23
N ARG A 9 8.97 1.85 2.79
CA ARG A 9 10.17 1.02 2.83
C ARG A 9 10.67 0.68 1.42
N ALA A 10 9.77 0.28 0.52
CA ALA A 10 10.11 0.00 -0.87
C ALA A 10 10.70 1.23 -1.57
N PHE A 11 10.12 2.41 -1.34
CA PHE A 11 10.63 3.69 -1.85
C PHE A 11 12.05 3.99 -1.35
N LEU A 12 12.29 3.86 -0.04
CA LEU A 12 13.63 4.05 0.54
C LEU A 12 14.63 3.01 0.01
N THR A 13 14.20 1.77 -0.21
CA THR A 13 15.06 0.73 -0.81
C THR A 13 15.45 1.10 -2.22
N ALA A 14 14.52 1.58 -3.05
CA ALA A 14 14.80 2.01 -4.42
C ALA A 14 15.75 3.22 -4.44
N LEU A 15 15.52 4.23 -3.58
CA LEU A 15 16.43 5.36 -3.44
C LEU A 15 17.85 4.89 -3.05
N ALA A 16 17.95 3.98 -2.08
CA ALA A 16 19.22 3.47 -1.60
C ALA A 16 20.02 2.69 -2.66
N GLN A 17 19.33 2.14 -3.68
CA GLN A 17 19.97 1.43 -4.80
C GLN A 17 20.46 2.38 -5.90
N ASP A 18 19.74 3.47 -6.14
CA ASP A 18 19.99 4.37 -7.27
C ASP A 18 20.85 5.58 -6.92
N LEU A 19 20.95 5.94 -5.65
CA LEU A 19 21.71 7.11 -5.22
C LEU A 19 23.14 6.76 -4.81
N PRO A 20 24.13 7.61 -5.10
CA PRO A 20 25.49 7.47 -4.57
C PRO A 20 25.52 7.48 -3.03
N HIS A 21 26.46 6.73 -2.46
CA HIS A 21 26.63 6.67 -1.00
C HIS A 21 26.81 8.06 -0.39
N GLY A 22 26.14 8.30 0.73
CA GLY A 22 26.24 9.55 1.50
C GLY A 22 25.30 10.68 1.06
N LEU A 23 24.55 10.50 -0.03
CA LEU A 23 23.54 11.48 -0.47
C LEU A 23 22.18 11.33 0.23
N LEU A 24 21.88 10.14 0.76
CA LEU A 24 20.57 9.86 1.35
C LEU A 24 20.55 10.20 2.85
N VAL A 25 19.66 11.13 3.23
CA VAL A 25 19.34 11.44 4.62
C VAL A 25 17.88 11.12 4.87
N VAL A 26 17.60 10.31 5.88
CA VAL A 26 16.24 9.86 6.23
C VAL A 26 15.87 10.41 7.61
N VAL A 27 14.73 11.08 7.68
CA VAL A 27 14.17 11.64 8.92
C VAL A 27 12.88 10.89 9.26
N PRO A 28 12.98 9.69 9.88
CA PRO A 28 11.80 8.90 10.22
C PRO A 28 11.13 9.45 11.48
N VAL A 29 9.80 9.33 11.56
CA VAL A 29 9.09 9.47 12.83
C VAL A 29 9.09 8.13 13.55
N VAL A 30 9.66 8.10 14.73
CA VAL A 30 9.72 6.90 15.59
C VAL A 30 8.58 6.98 16.60
N LEU A 31 7.77 5.94 16.65
CA LEU A 31 6.67 5.82 17.60
C LEU A 31 7.20 5.50 19.00
N PRO A 32 6.54 6.00 20.07
CA PRO A 32 6.92 5.66 21.45
C PRO A 32 6.96 4.14 21.67
N PRO A 33 7.80 3.64 22.59
CA PRO A 33 7.94 2.20 22.85
C PRO A 33 6.63 1.47 23.18
N ALA A 34 5.71 2.14 23.86
CA ALA A 34 4.41 1.60 24.25
C ALA A 34 3.32 1.75 23.15
N HIS A 35 3.64 2.37 22.01
CA HIS A 35 2.65 2.60 20.97
C HIS A 35 2.28 1.28 20.26
N PRO A 36 0.98 0.92 20.17
CA PRO A 36 0.56 -0.38 19.65
C PRO A 36 0.89 -0.60 18.15
N GLY A 37 1.14 0.48 17.41
CA GLY A 37 1.55 0.43 15.99
C GLY A 37 3.06 0.31 15.79
N ARG A 38 3.87 0.29 16.84
CA ARG A 38 5.31 0.13 16.75
C ARG A 38 5.67 -1.32 16.43
N ASP A 39 6.61 -1.50 15.53
CA ASP A 39 7.18 -2.80 15.16
C ASP A 39 8.71 -2.70 15.24
N PRO A 40 9.30 -3.07 16.39
CA PRO A 40 10.75 -2.92 16.62
C PRO A 40 11.60 -3.72 15.63
N GLN A 41 11.15 -4.90 15.20
CA GLN A 41 11.89 -5.71 14.23
C GLN A 41 11.94 -5.01 12.87
N TRP A 42 10.82 -4.45 12.44
CA TRP A 42 10.76 -3.67 11.20
C TRP A 42 11.66 -2.43 11.24
N GLU A 43 11.72 -1.72 12.37
CA GLU A 43 12.62 -0.58 12.58
C GLU A 43 14.09 -1.02 12.38
N VAL A 44 14.51 -2.11 13.04
CA VAL A 44 15.87 -2.66 12.91
C VAL A 44 16.19 -3.07 11.46
N ASP A 45 15.24 -3.68 10.75
CA ASP A 45 15.45 -4.11 9.38
C ASP A 45 15.58 -2.93 8.40
N VAL A 46 14.80 -1.86 8.60
CA VAL A 46 14.92 -0.62 7.82
C VAL A 46 16.24 0.10 8.14
N GLU A 47 16.60 0.24 9.41
CA GLU A 47 17.88 0.84 9.82
C GLU A 47 19.08 0.09 9.23
N ARG A 48 19.04 -1.24 9.25
CA ARG A 48 20.10 -2.07 8.65
C ARG A 48 20.19 -1.87 7.14
N MET A 49 19.07 -1.78 6.45
CA MET A 49 19.02 -1.51 5.01
C MET A 49 19.60 -0.14 4.69
N LEU A 50 19.20 0.90 5.42
CA LEU A 50 19.70 2.27 5.26
C LEU A 50 21.19 2.39 5.58
N ALA A 51 21.67 1.70 6.63
CA ALA A 51 23.08 1.67 6.98
C ALA A 51 23.95 1.04 5.87
N LYS A 52 23.47 -0.06 5.24
CA LYS A 52 24.15 -0.66 4.09
C LYS A 52 24.26 0.29 2.90
N ALA A 53 23.29 1.16 2.73
CA ALA A 53 23.30 2.19 1.68
C ALA A 53 24.12 3.42 2.04
N GLY A 54 24.75 3.46 3.21
CA GLY A 54 25.47 4.64 3.70
C GLY A 54 24.57 5.82 4.05
N ALA A 55 23.26 5.60 4.20
CA ALA A 55 22.31 6.64 4.54
C ALA A 55 22.49 7.14 5.97
N ARG A 56 22.25 8.43 6.20
CA ARG A 56 22.16 9.01 7.54
C ARG A 56 20.71 8.96 8.02
N VAL A 57 20.50 8.41 9.21
CA VAL A 57 19.18 8.32 9.84
C VAL A 57 19.11 9.30 11.02
N LEU A 58 18.14 10.21 10.98
CA LEU A 58 17.97 11.30 11.95
C LEU A 58 16.56 11.21 12.57
N PRO A 59 16.29 10.28 13.50
CA PRO A 59 14.96 10.02 14.00
C PRO A 59 14.34 11.24 14.71
N LEU A 60 13.04 11.43 14.48
CA LEU A 60 12.18 12.32 15.25
C LEU A 60 11.35 11.48 16.23
N GLN A 61 11.31 11.90 17.48
CA GLN A 61 10.34 11.38 18.45
C GLN A 61 8.98 11.99 18.12
N GLY A 62 8.07 11.16 17.60
CA GLY A 62 6.69 11.57 17.28
C GLY A 62 5.75 11.11 18.37
N GLU A 63 5.16 12.04 19.11
CA GLU A 63 4.00 11.73 19.91
C GLU A 63 2.73 11.64 19.04
N ALA A 64 1.75 10.90 19.52
CA ALA A 64 0.46 10.44 19.00
C ALA A 64 -0.38 11.34 18.06
N MET A 65 0.14 12.40 17.46
CA MET A 65 -0.63 13.38 16.67
C MET A 65 -0.40 13.29 15.15
N LEU A 66 -0.06 12.09 14.65
CA LEU A 66 0.20 11.85 13.22
C LEU A 66 -1.00 12.12 12.29
N THR A 67 -2.18 12.35 12.85
CA THR A 67 -3.43 12.48 12.10
C THR A 67 -4.16 13.80 12.30
N SER A 68 -3.60 14.74 13.06
CA SER A 68 -4.18 16.09 13.24
C SER A 68 -3.40 17.13 12.42
N PRO A 69 -4.07 18.17 11.90
CA PRO A 69 -3.40 19.26 11.17
C PRO A 69 -2.23 19.87 11.93
N VAL A 70 -2.44 20.13 13.24
CA VAL A 70 -1.40 20.74 14.11
C VAL A 70 -0.20 19.82 14.28
N GLY A 71 -0.45 18.53 14.50
CA GLY A 71 0.63 17.55 14.65
C GLY A 71 1.41 17.34 13.36
N CYS A 72 0.72 17.21 12.23
CA CYS A 72 1.34 17.08 10.91
C CYS A 72 2.16 18.34 10.54
N GLU A 73 1.66 19.53 10.85
CA GLU A 73 2.38 20.78 10.65
C GLU A 73 3.68 20.80 11.47
N ALA A 74 3.60 20.46 12.76
CA ALA A 74 4.77 20.39 13.65
C ALA A 74 5.80 19.38 13.16
N LEU A 75 5.36 18.17 12.74
CA LEU A 75 6.23 17.13 12.21
C LEU A 75 6.95 17.57 10.92
N SER A 76 6.21 18.20 10.00
CA SER A 76 6.79 18.76 8.77
C SER A 76 7.88 19.80 9.07
N ALA A 77 7.60 20.74 9.97
CA ALA A 77 8.57 21.76 10.38
C ALA A 77 9.80 21.17 11.08
N MET A 78 9.60 20.20 11.98
CA MET A 78 10.67 19.51 12.70
C MET A 78 11.55 18.69 11.75
N ALA A 79 10.94 18.01 10.78
CA ALA A 79 11.67 17.20 9.81
C ALA A 79 12.61 18.05 8.96
N VAL A 80 12.13 19.19 8.46
CA VAL A 80 12.95 20.10 7.67
C VAL A 80 14.09 20.69 8.52
N ARG A 81 13.80 21.16 9.74
CA ARG A 81 14.85 21.65 10.66
C ARG A 81 15.91 20.57 10.97
N ARG A 82 15.49 19.31 11.13
CA ARG A 82 16.41 18.20 11.39
C ARG A 82 17.31 17.91 10.18
N ALA A 83 16.76 18.08 8.97
CA ALA A 83 17.49 17.89 7.71
C ALA A 83 18.32 19.11 7.29
N GLU A 84 18.04 20.30 7.82
CA GLU A 84 18.67 21.58 7.42
C GLU A 84 20.20 21.54 7.31
N PRO A 85 20.96 20.91 8.23
CA PRO A 85 22.42 20.80 8.11
C PRO A 85 22.91 20.05 6.87
N TYR A 86 22.01 19.35 6.16
CA TYR A 86 22.30 18.55 4.98
C TYR A 86 21.69 19.11 3.69
N LEU A 87 20.89 20.18 3.79
CA LEU A 87 20.26 20.86 2.65
C LEU A 87 21.20 21.93 2.07
N HIS A 88 22.41 21.52 1.72
CA HIS A 88 23.42 22.39 1.11
C HIS A 88 23.51 22.15 -0.39
N GLY A 89 23.72 23.22 -1.15
CA GLY A 89 23.80 23.13 -2.60
C GLY A 89 22.50 22.63 -3.21
N ARG A 90 22.61 21.75 -4.20
CA ARG A 90 21.44 21.16 -4.87
C ARG A 90 20.91 19.98 -4.06
N SER A 91 19.69 20.09 -3.57
CA SER A 91 19.07 19.11 -2.68
C SER A 91 17.66 18.80 -3.15
N LEU A 92 17.21 17.55 -2.97
CA LEU A 92 15.81 17.13 -3.11
C LEU A 92 15.26 16.77 -1.73
N LEU A 93 14.22 17.47 -1.30
CA LEU A 93 13.47 17.18 -0.10
C LEU A 93 12.22 16.37 -0.47
N VAL A 94 12.10 15.14 0.05
CA VAL A 94 10.95 14.26 -0.22
C VAL A 94 10.08 14.15 1.00
N GLY A 95 8.83 14.60 0.92
CA GLY A 95 7.78 14.40 1.93
C GLY A 95 6.96 13.15 1.64
N CYS A 96 7.19 12.06 2.39
CA CYS A 96 6.46 10.80 2.22
C CYS A 96 5.29 10.68 3.20
N ASP A 97 4.07 10.46 2.66
CA ASP A 97 2.82 10.26 3.40
C ASP A 97 2.26 11.54 4.05
N VAL A 98 1.03 11.45 4.59
CA VAL A 98 0.23 12.59 5.08
C VAL A 98 0.99 13.51 6.06
N PRO A 99 1.72 13.03 7.08
CA PRO A 99 2.36 13.91 8.06
C PRO A 99 3.37 14.91 7.48
N PHE A 100 3.81 14.70 6.24
CA PHE A 100 4.88 15.48 5.62
C PHE A 100 4.42 16.29 4.40
N LEU A 101 3.12 16.47 4.19
CA LEU A 101 2.60 17.24 3.06
C LEU A 101 2.85 18.76 3.17
N ALA A 102 3.25 19.25 4.35
CA ALA A 102 3.60 20.65 4.54
C ALA A 102 5.12 20.95 4.50
N VAL A 103 5.98 19.96 4.20
CA VAL A 103 7.44 20.19 4.20
C VAL A 103 7.87 21.29 3.22
N GLY A 104 7.15 21.48 2.11
CA GLY A 104 7.39 22.55 1.15
C GLY A 104 7.24 23.95 1.74
N SER A 105 6.43 24.11 2.79
CA SER A 105 6.29 25.39 3.50
C SER A 105 7.53 25.79 4.30
N TYR A 106 8.40 24.85 4.60
CA TYR A 106 9.61 25.02 5.42
C TYR A 106 10.90 24.78 4.65
N ALA A 107 10.81 24.25 3.43
CA ALA A 107 11.96 23.95 2.59
C ALA A 107 12.75 25.22 2.25
N PRO A 108 14.09 25.19 2.27
CA PRO A 108 14.88 26.30 1.75
C PRO A 108 14.64 26.44 0.25
N LYS A 109 14.70 27.69 -0.26
CA LYS A 109 14.46 27.98 -1.69
C LYS A 109 15.43 27.27 -2.65
N SER A 110 16.56 26.80 -2.15
CA SER A 110 17.57 26.06 -2.91
C SER A 110 17.24 24.58 -3.06
N ALA A 111 16.27 24.06 -2.32
CA ALA A 111 15.89 22.66 -2.38
C ALA A 111 14.69 22.44 -3.32
N ASP A 112 14.83 21.48 -4.22
CA ASP A 112 13.69 20.93 -4.94
C ASP A 112 12.80 20.13 -3.95
N VAL A 113 11.48 20.12 -4.14
CA VAL A 113 10.55 19.43 -3.24
C VAL A 113 9.68 18.42 -4.03
N LEU A 114 9.61 17.20 -3.53
CA LEU A 114 8.70 16.16 -4.01
C LEU A 114 7.81 15.68 -2.86
N LEU A 115 6.50 15.75 -3.03
CA LEU A 115 5.54 15.14 -2.10
C LEU A 115 5.04 13.81 -2.64
N VAL A 116 4.96 12.80 -1.77
CA VAL A 116 4.48 11.44 -2.12
C VAL A 116 3.35 11.05 -1.18
N PRO A 117 2.12 11.57 -1.37
CA PRO A 117 0.96 11.16 -0.57
C PRO A 117 0.62 9.69 -0.86
N ARG A 118 0.47 8.87 0.20
CA ARG A 118 0.03 7.47 0.09
C ARG A 118 -1.48 7.32 0.20
N SER A 119 -2.11 8.31 0.79
CA SER A 119 -3.56 8.51 0.90
C SER A 119 -3.80 9.97 1.25
N THR A 120 -5.06 10.38 1.31
CA THR A 120 -5.45 11.71 1.80
C THR A 120 -6.66 11.59 2.70
N ALA A 121 -6.93 12.61 3.51
CA ALA A 121 -8.12 12.64 4.35
C ALA A 121 -9.40 12.58 3.51
N ALA A 122 -9.45 13.29 2.39
CA ALA A 122 -10.62 13.26 1.51
C ALA A 122 -10.95 11.85 0.95
N MET A 123 -9.97 10.94 0.89
CA MET A 123 -10.18 9.53 0.50
C MET A 123 -10.65 8.65 1.67
N VAL A 124 -10.14 8.89 2.87
CA VAL A 124 -10.28 7.94 4.00
C VAL A 124 -11.10 8.46 5.16
N ARG A 125 -11.29 9.78 5.25
CA ARG A 125 -12.06 10.51 6.26
C ARG A 125 -12.65 11.78 5.64
N PRO A 126 -13.58 11.68 4.66
CA PRO A 126 -14.11 12.84 3.93
C PRO A 126 -14.83 13.85 4.80
N GLU A 127 -15.24 13.45 6.00
CA GLU A 127 -15.83 14.31 7.03
C GLU A 127 -14.83 15.22 7.74
N ASP A 128 -13.53 14.92 7.67
CA ASP A 128 -12.47 15.69 8.35
C ASP A 128 -12.03 16.89 7.51
N SER A 129 -12.90 17.91 7.46
CA SER A 129 -12.67 19.13 6.68
C SER A 129 -11.41 19.90 7.09
N SER A 130 -11.03 19.81 8.38
CA SER A 130 -9.83 20.49 8.88
C SER A 130 -8.55 19.86 8.35
N GLN A 131 -8.48 18.54 8.32
CA GLN A 131 -7.35 17.80 7.76
C GLN A 131 -7.28 18.01 6.25
N ILE A 132 -8.41 17.94 5.53
CA ILE A 132 -8.49 18.19 4.09
C ILE A 132 -7.99 19.60 3.73
N ALA A 133 -8.39 20.60 4.50
CA ALA A 133 -7.95 21.99 4.28
C ALA A 133 -6.43 22.15 4.52
N TRP A 134 -5.90 21.47 5.54
CA TRP A 134 -4.47 21.48 5.83
C TRP A 134 -3.66 20.79 4.69
N GLU A 135 -4.09 19.61 4.25
CA GLU A 135 -3.46 18.89 3.14
C GLU A 135 -3.46 19.74 1.86
N ARG A 136 -4.61 20.34 1.53
CA ARG A 136 -4.75 21.23 0.37
C ARG A 136 -3.75 22.39 0.44
N ARG A 137 -3.61 23.04 1.60
CA ARG A 137 -2.67 24.14 1.79
C ARG A 137 -1.23 23.67 1.58
N GLY A 138 -0.82 22.55 2.19
CA GLY A 138 0.53 22.01 2.06
C GLY A 138 0.90 21.67 0.61
N LEU A 139 -0.01 20.99 -0.09
CA LEU A 139 0.14 20.66 -1.51
C LEU A 139 0.24 21.93 -2.37
N THR A 140 -0.68 22.90 -2.18
CA THR A 140 -0.70 24.15 -2.97
C THR A 140 0.54 25.01 -2.75
N VAL A 141 0.99 25.17 -1.50
CA VAL A 141 2.20 25.92 -1.18
C VAL A 141 3.43 25.28 -1.81
N THR A 142 3.55 23.95 -1.75
CA THR A 142 4.65 23.22 -2.37
C THR A 142 4.69 23.44 -3.89
N VAL A 143 3.55 23.31 -4.55
CA VAL A 143 3.45 23.51 -6.01
C VAL A 143 3.72 24.96 -6.39
N ALA A 144 3.21 25.94 -5.64
CA ALA A 144 3.47 27.36 -5.87
C ALA A 144 4.96 27.71 -5.72
N GLY A 145 5.70 26.97 -4.88
CA GLY A 145 7.16 27.05 -4.72
C GLY A 145 7.96 26.32 -5.81
N GLY A 146 7.32 25.74 -6.82
CA GLY A 146 7.97 24.96 -7.89
C GLY A 146 8.17 23.47 -7.55
N GLY A 147 7.65 22.99 -6.42
CA GLY A 147 7.69 21.57 -6.05
C GLY A 147 6.72 20.71 -6.84
N LEU A 148 6.92 19.40 -6.78
CA LEU A 148 6.16 18.39 -7.50
C LEU A 148 5.45 17.43 -6.54
N VAL A 149 4.41 16.76 -7.03
CA VAL A 149 3.64 15.76 -6.27
C VAL A 149 3.61 14.45 -7.06
N ALA A 150 3.88 13.33 -6.40
CA ALA A 150 3.87 12.03 -7.05
C ALA A 150 2.57 11.28 -6.74
N ALA A 151 1.87 10.85 -7.78
CA ALA A 151 0.66 10.03 -7.70
C ALA A 151 1.02 8.54 -7.76
N ILE A 152 0.58 7.79 -6.76
CA ILE A 152 0.88 6.35 -6.62
C ILE A 152 -0.03 5.43 -7.45
N SER A 153 -1.01 6.00 -8.13
CA SER A 153 -1.99 5.33 -9.01
C SER A 153 -2.66 6.37 -9.89
N ASP A 154 -3.31 5.93 -10.99
CA ASP A 154 -4.13 6.79 -11.83
C ASP A 154 -5.26 7.41 -10.99
N HIS A 155 -5.90 6.61 -10.13
CA HIS A 155 -6.91 7.10 -9.18
C HIS A 155 -6.37 8.22 -8.26
N MET A 156 -5.14 8.10 -7.78
CA MET A 156 -4.51 9.16 -6.97
C MET A 156 -4.22 10.41 -7.81
N ARG A 157 -3.80 10.27 -9.07
CA ARG A 157 -3.63 11.40 -10.00
C ARG A 157 -4.93 12.15 -10.17
N ASP A 158 -6.02 11.45 -10.54
CA ASP A 158 -7.35 12.03 -10.71
C ASP A 158 -7.85 12.71 -9.43
N HIS A 159 -7.55 12.11 -8.28
CA HIS A 159 -7.90 12.66 -6.99
C HIS A 159 -7.11 13.94 -6.67
N LEU A 160 -5.81 13.97 -6.92
CA LEU A 160 -4.96 15.15 -6.70
C LEU A 160 -5.34 16.30 -7.61
N THR A 161 -5.64 16.04 -8.88
CA THR A 161 -6.05 17.05 -9.86
C THR A 161 -7.50 17.49 -9.66
N GLY A 162 -8.43 16.55 -9.50
CA GLY A 162 -9.87 16.83 -9.39
C GLY A 162 -10.27 17.34 -8.00
N THR A 163 -9.87 16.64 -6.93
CA THR A 163 -10.31 16.98 -5.56
C THR A 163 -9.44 18.08 -4.93
N TYR A 164 -8.12 18.01 -5.10
CA TYR A 164 -7.21 19.02 -4.54
C TYR A 164 -6.92 20.18 -5.50
N GLY A 165 -7.28 20.06 -6.77
CA GLY A 165 -7.15 21.12 -7.78
C GLY A 165 -5.71 21.36 -8.23
N LEU A 166 -4.82 20.38 -8.13
CA LEU A 166 -3.45 20.52 -8.60
C LEU A 166 -3.39 20.53 -10.12
N PRO A 167 -2.55 21.38 -10.75
CA PRO A 167 -2.30 21.31 -12.19
C PRO A 167 -1.71 19.94 -12.58
N ASP A 168 -2.16 19.36 -13.70
CA ASP A 168 -1.69 18.04 -14.15
C ASP A 168 -0.17 17.99 -14.37
N GLY A 169 0.41 19.07 -14.91
CA GLY A 169 1.85 19.17 -15.19
C GLY A 169 2.79 19.08 -13.96
N VAL A 170 2.26 19.25 -12.75
CA VAL A 170 3.04 19.14 -11.49
C VAL A 170 2.83 17.79 -10.79
N VAL A 171 1.92 16.96 -11.28
CA VAL A 171 1.68 15.62 -10.73
C VAL A 171 2.47 14.60 -11.56
N LEU A 172 3.42 13.92 -10.94
CA LEU A 172 4.23 12.87 -11.57
C LEU A 172 3.60 11.49 -11.31
N ASP A 173 3.77 10.58 -12.25
CA ASP A 173 3.37 9.19 -12.05
C ASP A 173 4.45 8.42 -11.26
N LEU A 174 4.05 7.88 -10.12
CA LEU A 174 4.83 6.98 -9.30
C LEU A 174 3.98 5.74 -8.97
N PRO A 175 3.57 4.95 -9.97
CA PRO A 175 2.73 3.80 -9.70
C PRO A 175 3.39 2.92 -8.64
N ASN A 176 2.64 2.62 -7.58
CA ASN A 176 3.12 1.69 -6.56
C ASN A 176 3.43 0.33 -7.19
N GLY A 177 4.43 -0.33 -6.64
CA GLY A 177 4.92 -1.61 -7.13
C GLY A 177 5.52 -2.46 -6.02
N LEU A 178 6.20 -3.51 -6.42
CA LEU A 178 6.96 -4.39 -5.55
C LEU A 178 8.46 -4.26 -5.86
N MET A 179 9.27 -4.24 -4.80
CA MET A 179 10.70 -4.48 -4.89
C MET A 179 11.00 -5.98 -4.93
N PRO A 180 12.14 -6.43 -5.46
CA PRO A 180 12.53 -7.85 -5.41
C PRO A 180 12.48 -8.46 -4.00
N ALA A 181 12.81 -7.68 -2.98
CA ALA A 181 12.70 -8.11 -1.59
C ALA A 181 11.25 -8.32 -1.12
N ASP A 182 10.28 -7.55 -1.66
CA ASP A 182 8.86 -7.76 -1.36
C ASP A 182 8.33 -9.03 -2.04
N GLN A 183 8.81 -9.35 -3.24
CA GLN A 183 8.48 -10.59 -3.96
C GLN A 183 9.05 -11.81 -3.22
N ALA A 184 10.26 -11.71 -2.67
CA ALA A 184 10.87 -12.79 -1.89
C ALA A 184 10.06 -13.15 -0.62
N VAL A 185 9.30 -12.22 -0.05
CA VAL A 185 8.48 -12.49 1.15
C VAL A 185 7.35 -13.47 0.86
N VAL A 186 6.78 -13.49 -0.35
CA VAL A 186 5.72 -14.44 -0.72
C VAL A 186 6.24 -15.86 -0.92
N HIS A 187 7.56 -16.02 -1.07
CA HIS A 187 8.25 -17.31 -1.13
C HIS A 187 9.01 -17.65 0.16
N GLY A 188 8.83 -16.87 1.21
CA GLY A 188 9.49 -17.03 2.51
C GLY A 188 8.85 -18.08 3.42
N PRO A 189 9.21 -18.07 4.72
CA PRO A 189 8.62 -18.98 5.70
C PRO A 189 7.10 -18.84 5.76
N VAL A 190 6.39 -19.96 5.77
CA VAL A 190 4.93 -20.04 5.76
C VAL A 190 4.41 -20.44 7.14
N LEU A 191 3.31 -19.85 7.57
CA LEU A 191 2.55 -20.36 8.72
C LEU A 191 1.84 -21.68 8.33
N PRO A 192 1.65 -22.61 9.28
CA PRO A 192 0.73 -23.72 9.06
C PRO A 192 -0.66 -23.20 8.68
N LEU A 193 -1.28 -23.83 7.68
CA LEU A 193 -2.67 -23.53 7.33
C LEU A 193 -3.61 -23.85 8.51
N PRO A 194 -4.68 -23.08 8.70
CA PRO A 194 -5.77 -23.47 9.57
C PRO A 194 -6.34 -24.84 9.15
N ALA A 195 -6.74 -25.66 10.11
CA ALA A 195 -7.19 -27.04 9.85
C ALA A 195 -8.29 -27.14 8.77
N GLY A 196 -9.24 -26.19 8.75
CA GLY A 196 -10.30 -26.16 7.72
C GLY A 196 -9.83 -25.73 6.32
N ALA A 197 -8.59 -25.22 6.17
CA ALA A 197 -8.09 -24.67 4.91
C ALA A 197 -7.28 -25.67 4.06
N THR A 198 -7.00 -26.88 4.59
CA THR A 198 -6.11 -27.87 3.94
C THR A 198 -6.65 -28.42 2.63
N ASP A 199 -7.98 -28.53 2.50
CA ASP A 199 -8.65 -29.07 1.30
C ASP A 199 -8.98 -27.98 0.26
N GLY A 200 -8.67 -26.75 0.59
CA GLY A 200 -8.87 -25.56 -0.24
C GLY A 200 -9.39 -24.38 0.56
N PHE A 201 -8.93 -23.19 0.21
CA PHE A 201 -9.36 -21.97 0.92
C PHE A 201 -9.43 -20.74 0.03
N VAL A 202 -10.23 -19.79 0.49
CA VAL A 202 -10.29 -18.41 -0.01
C VAL A 202 -9.57 -17.52 0.98
N LEU A 203 -8.66 -16.67 0.51
CA LEU A 203 -7.87 -15.77 1.35
C LEU A 203 -8.28 -14.32 1.17
N ALA A 204 -8.59 -13.65 2.27
CA ALA A 204 -8.70 -12.18 2.30
C ALA A 204 -7.87 -11.62 3.45
N MET A 205 -7.10 -10.55 3.21
CA MET A 205 -6.24 -9.97 4.23
C MET A 205 -6.22 -8.43 4.16
N GLY A 206 -6.04 -7.81 5.31
CA GLY A 206 -5.94 -6.36 5.42
C GLY A 206 -6.14 -5.87 6.84
N ARG A 207 -6.22 -4.56 7.01
CA ARG A 207 -6.55 -3.94 8.30
C ARG A 207 -8.03 -4.20 8.63
N ALA A 208 -8.31 -4.42 9.92
CA ALA A 208 -9.69 -4.57 10.42
C ALA A 208 -10.38 -3.20 10.51
N VAL A 209 -10.74 -2.65 9.36
CA VAL A 209 -11.46 -1.37 9.22
C VAL A 209 -12.55 -1.50 8.15
N GLU A 210 -13.61 -0.72 8.26
CA GLU A 210 -14.78 -0.81 7.39
C GLU A 210 -14.45 -0.65 5.90
N SER A 211 -13.53 0.26 5.57
CA SER A 211 -13.13 0.52 4.18
C SER A 211 -12.50 -0.69 3.48
N LYS A 212 -12.13 -1.75 4.22
CA LYS A 212 -11.62 -3.01 3.65
C LYS A 212 -12.71 -3.98 3.20
N GLY A 213 -13.99 -3.69 3.48
CA GLY A 213 -15.14 -4.40 2.93
C GLY A 213 -15.27 -5.88 3.33
N PHE A 214 -14.65 -6.31 4.43
CA PHE A 214 -14.72 -7.71 4.85
C PHE A 214 -16.14 -8.17 5.16
N ALA A 215 -17.01 -7.27 5.63
CA ALA A 215 -18.42 -7.57 5.81
C ALA A 215 -19.12 -7.85 4.48
N ASP A 216 -18.77 -7.13 3.41
CA ASP A 216 -19.32 -7.37 2.06
C ASP A 216 -18.91 -8.76 1.54
N LEU A 217 -17.66 -9.19 1.81
CA LEU A 217 -17.20 -10.53 1.48
C LEU A 217 -17.98 -11.60 2.25
N LEU A 218 -18.20 -11.43 3.55
CA LEU A 218 -18.97 -12.39 4.34
C LEU A 218 -20.41 -12.50 3.82
N HIS A 219 -21.05 -11.38 3.48
CA HIS A 219 -22.37 -11.40 2.85
C HIS A 219 -22.34 -12.08 1.47
N ALA A 220 -21.29 -11.84 0.66
CA ALA A 220 -21.13 -12.49 -0.63
C ALA A 220 -21.00 -14.02 -0.50
N VAL A 221 -20.21 -14.48 0.48
CA VAL A 221 -20.09 -15.93 0.79
C VAL A 221 -21.42 -16.51 1.27
N GLY A 222 -22.14 -15.80 2.13
CA GLY A 222 -23.49 -16.22 2.56
C GLY A 222 -24.45 -16.38 1.38
N LEU A 223 -24.49 -15.40 0.47
CA LEU A 223 -25.32 -15.45 -0.75
C LEU A 223 -24.99 -16.66 -1.64
N LEU A 224 -23.70 -17.02 -1.77
CA LEU A 224 -23.30 -18.22 -2.51
C LEU A 224 -23.78 -19.50 -1.82
N GLY A 225 -23.66 -19.57 -0.49
CA GLY A 225 -24.19 -20.67 0.31
C GLY A 225 -25.69 -20.84 0.13
N ASP A 226 -26.49 -19.76 0.16
CA ASP A 226 -27.93 -19.76 -0.06
C ASP A 226 -28.31 -20.28 -1.47
N GLN A 227 -27.40 -20.10 -2.45
CA GLN A 227 -27.55 -20.60 -3.82
C GLN A 227 -27.05 -22.05 -3.98
N GLY A 228 -26.56 -22.68 -2.92
CA GLY A 228 -26.02 -24.03 -2.95
C GLY A 228 -24.62 -24.14 -3.54
N VAL A 229 -23.91 -23.03 -3.69
CA VAL A 229 -22.51 -22.99 -4.15
C VAL A 229 -21.58 -23.28 -2.97
N ALA A 230 -20.80 -24.36 -3.09
CA ALA A 230 -19.80 -24.72 -2.09
C ALA A 230 -18.61 -23.71 -2.15
N VAL A 231 -18.52 -22.86 -1.14
CA VAL A 231 -17.36 -21.96 -0.99
C VAL A 231 -16.32 -22.66 -0.10
N PRO A 232 -15.04 -22.77 -0.54
CA PRO A 232 -13.97 -23.30 0.29
C PRO A 232 -13.78 -22.49 1.58
N HIS A 233 -13.12 -23.09 2.58
CA HIS A 233 -12.88 -22.45 3.87
C HIS A 233 -12.35 -21.01 3.72
N LEU A 234 -12.98 -20.04 4.38
CA LEU A 234 -12.55 -18.64 4.31
C LEU A 234 -11.48 -18.37 5.36
N VAL A 235 -10.28 -18.00 4.93
CA VAL A 235 -9.23 -17.46 5.80
C VAL A 235 -9.24 -15.95 5.73
N LEU A 236 -9.72 -15.31 6.79
CA LEU A 236 -9.85 -13.87 6.89
C LEU A 236 -8.82 -13.31 7.87
N VAL A 237 -7.80 -12.62 7.35
CA VAL A 237 -6.78 -11.92 8.13
C VAL A 237 -7.19 -10.46 8.28
N ALA A 238 -8.05 -10.17 9.26
CA ALA A 238 -8.49 -8.81 9.58
C ALA A 238 -7.66 -8.25 10.73
N ALA A 239 -6.50 -7.70 10.39
CA ALA A 239 -5.48 -7.34 11.37
C ALA A 239 -5.74 -5.98 12.03
N SER A 240 -5.51 -5.89 13.34
CA SER A 240 -5.39 -4.63 14.08
C SER A 240 -4.09 -4.58 14.87
N THR A 241 -3.67 -3.36 15.23
CA THR A 241 -2.58 -3.14 16.17
C THR A 241 -3.15 -3.07 17.59
N GLY A 242 -2.61 -3.85 18.52
CA GLY A 242 -3.09 -3.89 19.90
C GLY A 242 -4.21 -4.92 20.14
N GLU A 243 -5.17 -4.55 20.98
CA GLU A 243 -6.31 -5.40 21.33
C GLU A 243 -7.30 -5.55 20.17
N ARG A 244 -8.21 -6.53 20.31
CA ARG A 244 -9.28 -6.76 19.34
C ARG A 244 -10.19 -5.53 19.25
N ASN A 245 -10.34 -4.97 18.05
CA ASN A 245 -11.20 -3.80 17.83
C ASN A 245 -12.68 -4.22 17.58
N SER A 246 -13.59 -3.22 17.64
CA SER A 246 -15.03 -3.44 17.45
C SER A 246 -15.36 -4.07 16.09
N HIS A 247 -14.61 -3.72 15.03
CA HIS A 247 -14.84 -4.27 13.70
C HIS A 247 -14.55 -5.79 13.65
N GLN A 248 -13.48 -6.25 14.32
CA GLN A 248 -13.16 -7.68 14.42
C GLN A 248 -14.24 -8.45 15.20
N VAL A 249 -14.83 -7.82 16.24
CA VAL A 249 -15.96 -8.40 16.98
C VAL A 249 -17.20 -8.52 16.06
N GLN A 250 -17.50 -7.48 15.29
CA GLN A 250 -18.59 -7.48 14.33
C GLN A 250 -18.41 -8.57 13.25
N LEU A 251 -17.17 -8.70 12.70
CA LEU A 251 -16.86 -9.75 11.70
C LEU A 251 -17.08 -11.16 12.29
N ARG A 252 -16.64 -11.42 13.52
CA ARG A 252 -16.88 -12.71 14.19
C ARG A 252 -18.37 -12.98 14.31
N GLY A 253 -19.14 -12.02 14.85
CA GLY A 253 -20.58 -12.17 14.97
C GLY A 253 -21.30 -12.33 13.62
N LEU A 254 -20.76 -11.80 12.53
CA LEU A 254 -21.31 -11.98 11.19
C LEU A 254 -21.01 -13.38 10.64
N ILE A 255 -19.78 -13.90 10.83
CA ILE A 255 -19.40 -15.27 10.50
C ILE A 255 -20.35 -16.25 11.19
N ASP A 256 -20.56 -16.09 12.50
CA ASP A 256 -21.40 -16.99 13.30
C ASP A 256 -22.87 -16.93 12.85
N ARG A 257 -23.40 -15.73 12.58
CA ARG A 257 -24.81 -15.55 12.11
C ARG A 257 -25.07 -16.13 10.72
N LEU A 258 -24.10 -16.02 9.82
CA LEU A 258 -24.21 -16.52 8.44
C LEU A 258 -23.82 -18.01 8.33
N GLY A 259 -23.35 -18.63 9.40
CA GLY A 259 -22.93 -20.03 9.40
C GLY A 259 -21.74 -20.30 8.46
N ILE A 260 -20.84 -19.30 8.27
CA ILE A 260 -19.73 -19.42 7.34
C ILE A 260 -18.58 -20.20 7.97
N GLU A 261 -18.07 -21.19 7.27
CA GLU A 261 -16.83 -21.88 7.65
C GLU A 261 -15.63 -20.98 7.42
N ALA A 262 -15.16 -20.34 8.50
CA ALA A 262 -14.09 -19.36 8.40
C ALA A 262 -13.14 -19.36 9.61
N THR A 263 -11.87 -19.09 9.32
CA THR A 263 -10.87 -18.74 10.32
C THR A 263 -10.61 -17.24 10.29
N LEU A 264 -10.89 -16.55 11.39
CA LEU A 264 -10.61 -15.13 11.57
C LEU A 264 -9.31 -14.92 12.36
N LEU A 265 -8.26 -14.44 11.68
CA LEU A 265 -7.01 -14.03 12.28
C LEU A 265 -7.05 -12.50 12.56
N THR A 266 -6.83 -12.12 13.82
CA THR A 266 -6.98 -10.74 14.28
C THR A 266 -5.67 -9.98 14.38
N ARG A 267 -4.53 -10.66 14.21
CA ARG A 267 -3.19 -10.06 14.18
C ARG A 267 -2.51 -10.38 12.85
N PHE A 268 -1.70 -9.45 12.39
CA PHE A 268 -0.90 -9.67 11.19
C PHE A 268 0.41 -10.39 11.55
N ASP A 269 0.65 -11.51 10.89
CA ASP A 269 1.95 -12.16 10.82
C ASP A 269 2.43 -12.09 9.37
N PRO A 270 3.62 -11.56 9.06
CA PRO A 270 4.11 -11.44 7.68
C PRO A 270 4.18 -12.78 6.94
N ARG A 271 4.30 -13.91 7.66
CA ARG A 271 4.35 -15.27 7.09
C ARG A 271 3.03 -15.71 6.45
N VAL A 272 1.89 -15.04 6.75
CA VAL A 272 0.61 -15.32 6.06
C VAL A 272 0.70 -15.06 4.55
N ARG A 273 1.65 -14.24 4.10
CA ARG A 273 1.88 -13.99 2.68
C ARG A 273 2.36 -15.21 1.92
N GLY A 274 3.03 -16.15 2.59
CA GLY A 274 3.43 -17.41 2.00
C GLY A 274 2.24 -18.27 1.55
N TRP A 275 1.05 -18.06 2.13
CA TRP A 275 -0.17 -18.73 1.68
C TRP A 275 -0.63 -18.31 0.27
N LEU A 276 -0.13 -17.19 -0.25
CA LEU A 276 -0.40 -16.78 -1.63
C LEU A 276 0.17 -17.77 -2.66
N GLY A 277 1.24 -18.48 -2.32
CA GLY A 277 1.82 -19.56 -3.15
C GLY A 277 1.34 -20.96 -2.80
N ASP A 278 0.38 -21.10 -1.89
CA ASP A 278 -0.10 -22.43 -1.47
C ASP A 278 -1.00 -23.08 -2.54
N PRO A 279 -0.74 -24.35 -2.91
CA PRO A 279 -1.54 -25.02 -3.94
C PRO A 279 -3.01 -25.24 -3.54
N SER A 280 -3.35 -25.19 -2.25
CA SER A 280 -4.73 -25.25 -1.76
C SER A 280 -5.48 -23.91 -1.90
N LEU A 281 -4.80 -22.82 -2.24
CA LEU A 281 -5.43 -21.51 -2.45
C LEU A 281 -6.36 -21.55 -3.67
N ARG A 282 -7.63 -21.21 -3.48
CA ARG A 282 -8.66 -21.19 -4.54
C ARG A 282 -8.91 -19.81 -5.10
N ALA A 283 -8.88 -18.78 -4.26
CA ALA A 283 -8.96 -17.38 -4.68
C ALA A 283 -8.38 -16.45 -3.62
N VAL A 284 -7.84 -15.31 -4.06
CA VAL A 284 -7.50 -14.16 -3.21
C VAL A 284 -8.59 -13.11 -3.39
N VAL A 285 -9.17 -12.60 -2.30
CA VAL A 285 -10.25 -11.60 -2.38
C VAL A 285 -9.83 -10.30 -1.71
N VAL A 286 -9.98 -9.19 -2.44
CA VAL A 286 -9.71 -7.82 -1.97
C VAL A 286 -10.99 -6.99 -2.07
N PRO A 287 -11.89 -7.09 -1.07
CA PRO A 287 -13.24 -6.55 -1.15
C PRO A 287 -13.33 -5.07 -0.74
N SER A 288 -12.23 -4.31 -0.86
CA SER A 288 -12.14 -2.94 -0.35
C SER A 288 -13.22 -2.02 -0.91
N ARG A 289 -13.81 -1.18 -0.05
CA ARG A 289 -14.74 -0.10 -0.42
C ARG A 289 -14.00 1.17 -0.86
N ALA A 290 -12.77 1.35 -0.34
CA ALA A 290 -11.87 2.43 -0.73
C ALA A 290 -10.42 1.94 -0.66
N GLU A 291 -9.63 2.21 -1.70
CA GLU A 291 -8.25 1.77 -1.79
C GLU A 291 -7.43 2.76 -2.65
N PRO A 292 -6.49 3.52 -2.08
CA PRO A 292 -5.67 4.44 -2.88
C PRO A 292 -4.87 3.74 -3.98
N PHE A 293 -4.40 2.51 -3.71
CA PHE A 293 -3.70 1.68 -4.68
C PHE A 293 -4.06 0.18 -4.58
N GLY A 294 -3.76 -0.48 -3.43
CA GLY A 294 -3.97 -1.91 -3.21
C GLY A 294 -2.76 -2.77 -3.62
N ARG A 295 -1.93 -3.16 -2.64
CA ARG A 295 -0.73 -3.99 -2.87
C ARG A 295 -1.02 -5.49 -2.97
N ILE A 296 -2.11 -5.96 -2.36
CA ILE A 296 -2.41 -7.40 -2.25
C ILE A 296 -2.52 -8.08 -3.61
N PRO A 297 -3.18 -7.51 -4.64
CA PRO A 297 -3.17 -8.08 -5.97
C PRO A 297 -1.75 -8.29 -6.52
N LEU A 298 -0.85 -7.32 -6.35
CA LEU A 298 0.53 -7.44 -6.82
C LEU A 298 1.29 -8.54 -6.07
N GLU A 299 1.09 -8.67 -4.75
CA GLU A 299 1.68 -9.75 -3.95
C GLU A 299 1.15 -11.11 -4.40
N ALA A 300 -0.15 -11.21 -4.74
CA ALA A 300 -0.74 -12.40 -5.32
C ALA A 300 -0.15 -12.75 -6.70
N PHE A 301 0.01 -11.76 -7.58
CA PHE A 301 0.64 -11.94 -8.89
C PHE A 301 2.10 -12.40 -8.78
N ALA A 302 2.86 -11.81 -7.84
CA ALA A 302 4.25 -12.23 -7.57
C ALA A 302 4.35 -13.68 -7.09
N ALA A 303 3.35 -14.16 -6.35
CA ALA A 303 3.27 -15.55 -5.89
C ALA A 303 2.75 -16.53 -6.93
N GLY A 304 2.31 -16.05 -8.11
CA GLY A 304 1.58 -16.87 -9.08
C GLY A 304 0.21 -17.31 -8.57
N ALA A 305 -0.33 -16.66 -7.53
CA ALA A 305 -1.64 -16.95 -7.00
C ALA A 305 -2.71 -16.61 -8.03
N GLY A 306 -3.70 -17.44 -8.12
CA GLY A 306 -4.85 -17.15 -8.97
C GLY A 306 -6.05 -17.98 -8.57
N PRO A 307 -7.25 -17.48 -8.93
CA PRO A 307 -7.56 -16.11 -9.40
C PRO A 307 -7.63 -15.07 -8.27
N VAL A 308 -7.40 -13.82 -8.64
CA VAL A 308 -7.62 -12.67 -7.77
C VAL A 308 -8.99 -12.08 -8.03
N VAL A 309 -9.77 -11.85 -6.97
CA VAL A 309 -11.05 -11.16 -7.00
C VAL A 309 -10.91 -9.84 -6.26
N ALA A 310 -11.23 -8.72 -6.89
CA ALA A 310 -11.16 -7.42 -6.22
C ALA A 310 -12.36 -6.54 -6.57
N THR A 311 -12.61 -5.55 -5.73
CA THR A 311 -13.50 -4.47 -6.14
C THR A 311 -12.79 -3.50 -7.08
N THR A 312 -13.56 -2.68 -7.80
CA THR A 312 -13.04 -1.58 -8.63
C THR A 312 -12.73 -0.33 -7.81
N ALA A 313 -12.57 -0.45 -6.49
CA ALA A 313 -12.29 0.67 -5.59
C ALA A 313 -10.90 1.27 -5.86
N GLY A 314 -10.86 2.50 -6.33
CA GLY A 314 -9.64 3.28 -6.50
C GLY A 314 -8.59 2.56 -7.36
N GLY A 315 -7.35 2.45 -6.86
CA GLY A 315 -6.25 1.83 -7.58
C GLY A 315 -6.40 0.33 -7.87
N LEU A 316 -7.37 -0.36 -7.27
CA LEU A 316 -7.63 -1.77 -7.59
C LEU A 316 -8.12 -1.94 -9.03
N ALA A 317 -8.86 -0.97 -9.57
CA ALA A 317 -9.39 -1.02 -10.93
C ALA A 317 -8.29 -1.10 -12.01
N GLN A 318 -7.08 -0.62 -11.72
CA GLN A 318 -5.95 -0.66 -12.65
C GLN A 318 -5.06 -1.90 -12.50
N THR A 319 -5.24 -2.69 -11.43
CA THR A 319 -4.47 -3.90 -11.18
C THR A 319 -5.27 -5.17 -11.45
N VAL A 320 -6.56 -5.21 -11.05
CA VAL A 320 -7.43 -6.36 -11.28
C VAL A 320 -8.41 -6.04 -12.40
N LEU A 321 -7.98 -6.38 -13.63
CA LEU A 321 -8.75 -6.19 -14.86
C LEU A 321 -9.66 -7.39 -15.07
N ASP A 322 -10.98 -7.14 -15.15
CA ASP A 322 -11.99 -8.21 -15.21
C ASP A 322 -11.78 -9.17 -16.39
N GLY A 323 -11.70 -10.46 -16.09
CA GLY A 323 -11.44 -11.52 -17.07
C GLY A 323 -10.01 -11.54 -17.65
N VAL A 324 -9.11 -10.61 -17.25
CA VAL A 324 -7.74 -10.51 -17.75
C VAL A 324 -6.72 -10.88 -16.68
N THR A 325 -6.63 -10.14 -15.57
CA THR A 325 -5.72 -10.42 -14.45
C THR A 325 -6.44 -10.97 -13.22
N GLY A 326 -7.77 -11.02 -13.25
CA GLY A 326 -8.63 -11.51 -12.18
C GLY A 326 -10.10 -11.25 -12.50
N TYR A 327 -10.92 -11.19 -11.47
CA TYR A 327 -12.33 -10.85 -11.59
C TYR A 327 -12.65 -9.64 -10.72
N SER A 328 -13.49 -8.75 -11.21
CA SER A 328 -13.80 -7.51 -10.50
C SER A 328 -15.29 -7.35 -10.20
N ALA A 329 -15.58 -6.55 -9.17
CA ALA A 329 -16.93 -6.18 -8.77
C ALA A 329 -16.97 -4.69 -8.34
N PRO A 330 -18.09 -3.99 -8.44
CA PRO A 330 -18.26 -2.68 -7.82
C PRO A 330 -18.03 -2.76 -6.29
N PRO A 331 -17.47 -1.71 -5.66
CA PRO A 331 -17.35 -1.65 -4.21
C PRO A 331 -18.72 -1.61 -3.54
N ALA A 332 -18.80 -2.05 -2.29
CA ALA A 332 -20.01 -2.09 -1.48
C ALA A 332 -21.20 -2.85 -2.12
N SER A 333 -20.91 -3.85 -2.95
CA SER A 333 -21.91 -4.71 -3.60
C SER A 333 -21.64 -6.20 -3.32
N PRO A 334 -22.16 -6.76 -2.22
CA PRO A 334 -22.01 -8.18 -1.92
C PRO A 334 -22.50 -9.10 -3.04
N GLN A 335 -23.58 -8.72 -3.72
CA GLN A 335 -24.16 -9.50 -4.83
C GLN A 335 -23.18 -9.59 -6.01
N ALA A 336 -22.61 -8.46 -6.44
CA ALA A 336 -21.64 -8.46 -7.52
C ALA A 336 -20.33 -9.15 -7.12
N LEU A 337 -19.92 -9.01 -5.85
CA LEU A 337 -18.74 -9.70 -5.31
C LEU A 337 -18.97 -11.21 -5.27
N ALA A 338 -20.18 -11.68 -4.94
CA ALA A 338 -20.54 -13.09 -5.00
C ALA A 338 -20.41 -13.65 -6.42
N VAL A 339 -20.91 -12.92 -7.43
CA VAL A 339 -20.77 -13.32 -8.84
C VAL A 339 -19.30 -13.41 -9.25
N ALA A 340 -18.48 -12.41 -8.89
CA ALA A 340 -17.05 -12.40 -9.21
C ALA A 340 -16.29 -13.54 -8.51
N LEU A 341 -16.62 -13.82 -7.23
CA LEU A 341 -16.05 -14.94 -6.48
C LEU A 341 -16.46 -16.28 -7.07
N HIS A 342 -17.73 -16.47 -7.44
CA HIS A 342 -18.20 -17.69 -8.10
C HIS A 342 -17.42 -17.95 -9.40
N ARG A 343 -17.27 -16.94 -10.28
CA ARG A 343 -16.44 -17.05 -11.49
C ARG A 343 -15.00 -17.50 -11.19
N ALA A 344 -14.44 -17.00 -10.10
CA ALA A 344 -13.08 -17.35 -9.67
C ALA A 344 -12.98 -18.80 -9.19
N LEU A 345 -14.00 -19.28 -8.45
CA LEU A 345 -14.05 -20.65 -7.96
C LEU A 345 -14.26 -21.66 -9.09
N ASP A 346 -15.07 -21.32 -10.08
CA ASP A 346 -15.38 -22.14 -11.25
C ASP A 346 -14.31 -22.09 -12.35
N ALA A 347 -13.31 -21.21 -12.22
CA ALA A 347 -12.28 -21.04 -13.23
C ALA A 347 -11.54 -22.36 -13.49
N SER A 348 -11.46 -22.76 -14.76
CA SER A 348 -10.70 -23.93 -15.18
C SER A 348 -9.20 -23.80 -14.87
N PRO A 349 -8.44 -24.89 -14.78
CA PRO A 349 -6.98 -24.81 -14.61
C PRO A 349 -6.30 -23.95 -15.69
N ALA A 350 -6.78 -24.00 -16.93
CA ALA A 350 -6.28 -23.17 -18.02
C ALA A 350 -6.58 -21.69 -17.81
N ASP A 351 -7.79 -21.34 -17.35
CA ASP A 351 -8.11 -19.94 -17.02
C ASP A 351 -7.30 -19.42 -15.84
N ARG A 352 -7.11 -20.23 -14.80
CA ARG A 352 -6.26 -19.87 -13.65
C ARG A 352 -4.84 -19.58 -14.10
N ALA A 353 -4.25 -20.42 -14.94
CA ALA A 353 -2.90 -20.23 -15.47
C ALA A 353 -2.82 -18.92 -16.32
N ARG A 354 -3.79 -18.68 -17.18
CA ARG A 354 -3.88 -17.47 -18.02
C ARG A 354 -3.99 -16.19 -17.19
N LEU A 355 -4.83 -16.19 -16.14
CA LEU A 355 -4.99 -15.06 -15.23
C LEU A 355 -3.70 -14.79 -14.45
N ALA A 356 -3.06 -15.82 -13.93
CA ALA A 356 -1.80 -15.72 -13.19
C ALA A 356 -0.67 -15.17 -14.08
N GLU A 357 -0.54 -15.67 -15.32
CA GLU A 357 0.44 -15.17 -16.29
C GLU A 357 0.21 -13.70 -16.66
N ALA A 358 -1.05 -13.32 -16.89
CA ALA A 358 -1.39 -11.93 -17.18
C ALA A 358 -1.11 -11.01 -15.98
N GLY A 359 -1.37 -11.46 -14.75
CA GLY A 359 -1.02 -10.74 -13.52
C GLY A 359 0.48 -10.56 -13.35
N ALA A 360 1.26 -11.62 -13.57
CA ALA A 360 2.73 -11.58 -13.49
C ALA A 360 3.31 -10.62 -14.55
N ARG A 361 2.78 -10.63 -15.76
CA ARG A 361 3.16 -9.70 -16.83
C ARG A 361 2.84 -8.25 -16.46
N LEU A 362 1.63 -7.97 -15.98
CA LEU A 362 1.25 -6.64 -15.49
C LEU A 362 2.19 -6.14 -14.39
N LEU A 363 2.54 -7.01 -13.43
CA LEU A 363 3.48 -6.70 -12.37
C LEU A 363 4.85 -6.30 -12.94
N ALA A 364 5.39 -7.10 -13.86
CA ALA A 364 6.71 -6.86 -14.46
C ALA A 364 6.76 -5.59 -15.33
N GLU A 365 5.70 -5.32 -16.09
CA GLU A 365 5.66 -4.21 -17.05
C GLU A 365 5.34 -2.86 -16.40
N ARG A 366 4.49 -2.84 -15.36
CA ARG A 366 3.92 -1.60 -14.82
C ARG A 366 4.18 -1.35 -13.34
N HIS A 367 4.63 -2.37 -12.61
CA HIS A 367 4.72 -2.30 -11.14
C HIS A 367 6.09 -2.75 -10.60
N ASP A 368 7.15 -2.68 -11.44
CA ASP A 368 8.53 -2.68 -10.96
C ASP A 368 8.79 -1.33 -10.26
N TYR A 369 8.85 -1.37 -8.93
CA TYR A 369 8.88 -0.14 -8.16
C TYR A 369 10.22 0.59 -8.26
N ALA A 370 11.33 -0.12 -8.50
CA ALA A 370 12.63 0.53 -8.73
C ALA A 370 12.61 1.37 -10.02
N VAL A 371 11.99 0.84 -11.09
CA VAL A 371 11.80 1.57 -12.34
C VAL A 371 10.91 2.80 -12.14
N SER A 372 9.79 2.67 -11.42
CA SER A 372 8.89 3.79 -11.13
C SER A 372 9.58 4.92 -10.35
N VAL A 373 10.31 4.57 -9.29
CA VAL A 373 11.05 5.56 -8.47
C VAL A 373 12.13 6.25 -9.30
N ARG A 374 12.89 5.50 -10.09
CA ARG A 374 13.92 6.05 -10.95
C ARG A 374 13.33 7.02 -11.96
N SER A 375 12.22 6.68 -12.62
CA SER A 375 11.55 7.56 -13.59
C SER A 375 11.13 8.89 -12.97
N VAL A 376 10.62 8.88 -11.73
CA VAL A 376 10.30 10.13 -11.01
C VAL A 376 11.55 10.94 -10.71
N LEU A 377 12.64 10.30 -10.26
CA LEU A 377 13.92 11.01 -9.99
C LEU A 377 14.53 11.61 -11.26
N GLU A 378 14.42 10.94 -12.41
CA GLU A 378 14.87 11.47 -13.70
C GLU A 378 14.15 12.78 -14.07
N ARG A 379 12.92 12.96 -13.59
CA ARG A 379 12.12 14.17 -13.79
C ARG A 379 12.37 15.26 -12.75
N CYS A 380 12.46 14.90 -11.46
CA CYS A 380 12.57 15.89 -10.38
C CYS A 380 13.99 16.14 -9.89
N ALA A 381 14.90 15.18 -10.03
CA ALA A 381 16.28 15.29 -9.54
C ALA A 381 17.28 14.45 -10.36
N PRO A 382 17.39 14.65 -11.69
CA PRO A 382 18.29 13.85 -12.54
C PRO A 382 19.77 13.96 -12.10
N TRP A 383 20.13 15.03 -11.45
CA TRP A 383 21.46 15.27 -10.88
C TRP A 383 21.82 14.34 -9.72
N ALA A 384 20.83 13.75 -9.05
CA ALA A 384 21.04 12.85 -7.90
C ALA A 384 21.27 11.39 -8.32
N LEU A 385 20.99 11.02 -9.58
CA LEU A 385 21.10 9.65 -10.05
C LEU A 385 22.55 9.27 -10.37
N SER A 386 22.93 8.06 -10.00
CA SER A 386 24.17 7.45 -10.47
C SER A 386 24.11 7.26 -12.00
N ALA A 387 25.19 7.57 -12.70
CA ALA A 387 25.31 7.19 -14.10
C ALA A 387 25.15 5.66 -14.20
N ARG A 388 24.26 5.17 -15.08
CA ARG A 388 24.21 3.75 -15.40
C ARG A 388 25.59 3.36 -15.90
N ALA A 389 26.25 2.38 -15.26
CA ALA A 389 27.39 1.72 -15.85
C ALA A 389 26.95 1.26 -17.25
N GLY A 390 27.59 1.79 -18.30
CA GLY A 390 27.15 1.62 -19.66
C GLY A 390 26.92 0.15 -19.94
N VAL A 391 25.73 -0.19 -20.38
CA VAL A 391 25.47 -1.42 -21.09
C VAL A 391 26.22 -1.24 -22.41
N SER A 392 27.46 -1.75 -22.46
CA SER A 392 28.18 -1.92 -23.72
C SER A 392 27.29 -2.74 -24.66
N GLN A 393 26.93 -2.12 -25.78
CA GLN A 393 26.26 -2.76 -26.90
C GLN A 393 27.06 -3.91 -27.43
#